data_1e78719276f5191c93afa1acce02b83d
#
_entry.id   1e78719276f5191c93afa1acce02b83d
#
_cell.length_a   1.000
_cell.length_b   1.000
_cell.length_c   1.000
_cell.angle_alpha   90.00
_cell.angle_beta   90.00
_cell.angle_gamma   90.00
#
_symmetry.space_group_name_H-M   'P 1'
#
loop_
_entity.id
_entity.type
_entity.pdbx_description
1 polymer ?
#
loop_
_entity_poly.entity_id
_entity_poly.type
_entity_poly.pdbx_seq_one_letter_code
_entity_poly.pdbx_strand_id
1 'polypeptide(L)'
;VKKFGDEKAAWALGITGLVIAMPVFFDAGLIILIPLAFSLAKKTKRSSLHYVIPLLAGLAVGHAFIPPTPGPVLVATMLNVDLGWVILVGIFCGIFAMIVAGPVWGSICGKKFYVPVPESVANQEEIDESKLPSFWLIVGIILIPLVLIILDSICGVVPALAGVAPVFEFLGEPFVALLLATLAAMF
;
A
#
# COMPACT_ATOMS: atom_id res chain seq x y z
N VAL A 1 -2.70 11.83 12.16
CA VAL A 1 -1.58 12.78 12.09
C VAL A 1 -1.48 13.64 13.35
N LYS A 2 -2.59 14.15 13.91
CA LYS A 2 -2.56 14.95 15.16
C LYS A 2 -1.92 14.26 16.38
N LYS A 3 -1.82 12.93 16.40
CA LYS A 3 -1.26 12.13 17.53
C LYS A 3 0.23 11.78 17.38
N PHE A 4 0.85 11.92 16.21
CA PHE A 4 2.13 11.26 15.92
C PHE A 4 3.35 12.18 15.76
N GLY A 5 3.22 13.49 15.71
CA GLY A 5 4.34 14.42 15.47
C GLY A 5 4.84 14.41 14.01
N ASP A 6 5.52 15.47 13.60
CA ASP A 6 5.87 15.73 12.19
C ASP A 6 6.83 14.69 11.58
N GLU A 7 7.75 14.15 12.36
CA GLU A 7 8.70 13.13 11.87
C GLU A 7 8.02 11.78 11.61
N LYS A 8 7.02 11.44 12.41
CA LYS A 8 6.27 10.20 12.25
C LYS A 8 5.28 10.25 11.08
N ALA A 9 4.90 11.43 10.61
CA ALA A 9 4.01 11.59 9.46
C ALA A 9 4.63 11.07 8.15
N ALA A 10 5.93 11.25 7.95
CA ALA A 10 6.66 10.69 6.81
C ALA A 10 6.65 9.15 6.82
N TRP A 11 6.85 8.55 8.00
CA TRP A 11 6.74 7.10 8.17
C TRP A 11 5.32 6.58 7.90
N ALA A 12 4.33 7.31 8.42
CA ALA A 12 2.92 6.96 8.19
C ALA A 12 2.57 6.97 6.69
N LEU A 13 3.07 7.96 5.94
CA LEU A 13 2.86 8.03 4.48
C LEU A 13 3.53 6.87 3.74
N GLY A 14 4.76 6.49 4.13
CA GLY A 14 5.43 5.32 3.54
C GLY A 14 4.65 4.03 3.78
N ILE A 15 4.20 3.80 5.00
CA ILE A 15 3.39 2.62 5.35
C ILE A 15 2.03 2.67 4.64
N THR A 16 1.37 3.82 4.60
CA THR A 16 0.10 3.98 3.89
C THR A 16 0.26 3.70 2.40
N GLY A 17 1.32 4.22 1.78
CA GLY A 17 1.65 3.94 0.38
C GLY A 17 1.87 2.46 0.12
N LEU A 18 2.65 1.79 0.99
CA LEU A 18 2.91 0.34 0.90
C LEU A 18 1.61 -0.47 0.94
N VAL A 19 0.74 -0.18 1.91
CA VAL A 19 -0.52 -0.92 2.10
C VAL A 19 -1.51 -0.66 0.95
N ILE A 20 -1.66 0.61 0.53
CA ILE A 20 -2.60 0.97 -0.54
C ILE A 20 -2.14 0.44 -1.89
N ALA A 21 -0.84 0.37 -2.15
CA ALA A 21 -0.31 -0.14 -3.42
C ALA A 21 -0.49 -1.64 -3.62
N MET A 22 -0.85 -2.39 -2.58
CA MET A 22 -1.13 -3.84 -2.73
C MET A 22 -2.30 -4.09 -3.68
N PRO A 23 -3.53 -3.54 -3.44
CA PRO A 23 -4.67 -3.72 -4.34
C PRO A 23 -4.78 -2.62 -5.42
N VAL A 24 -4.03 -1.53 -5.33
CA VAL A 24 -4.17 -0.36 -6.19
C VAL A 24 -2.89 -0.14 -7.00
N PHE A 25 -3.03 0.14 -8.29
CA PHE A 25 -1.89 0.50 -9.13
C PHE A 25 -1.17 1.74 -8.59
N PHE A 26 0.16 1.76 -8.73
CA PHE A 26 1.03 2.85 -8.28
C PHE A 26 0.52 4.24 -8.70
N ASP A 27 0.18 4.40 -9.99
CA ASP A 27 -0.25 5.69 -10.54
C ASP A 27 -1.55 6.19 -9.89
N ALA A 28 -2.54 5.32 -9.75
CA ALA A 28 -3.82 5.65 -9.12
C ALA A 28 -3.62 5.99 -7.62
N GLY A 29 -2.83 5.18 -6.91
CA GLY A 29 -2.49 5.44 -5.51
C GLY A 29 -1.75 6.77 -5.33
N LEU A 30 -0.84 7.10 -6.25
CA LEU A 30 -0.13 8.37 -6.24
C LEU A 30 -1.07 9.57 -6.45
N ILE A 31 -1.91 9.53 -7.47
CA ILE A 31 -2.85 10.63 -7.77
C ILE A 31 -3.76 10.92 -6.57
N ILE A 32 -4.24 9.87 -5.89
CA ILE A 32 -5.14 10.01 -4.74
C ILE A 32 -4.41 10.52 -3.50
N LEU A 33 -3.18 10.06 -3.25
CA LEU A 33 -2.47 10.34 -2.00
C LEU A 33 -1.50 11.52 -2.06
N ILE A 34 -1.08 11.97 -3.23
CA ILE A 34 -0.14 13.08 -3.36
C ILE A 34 -0.64 14.39 -2.72
N PRO A 35 -1.94 14.76 -2.81
CA PRO A 35 -2.47 15.93 -2.13
C PRO A 35 -2.29 15.87 -0.61
N LEU A 36 -2.39 14.66 -0.01
CA LEU A 36 -2.18 14.47 1.42
C LEU A 36 -0.72 14.76 1.80
N ALA A 37 0.26 14.28 1.01
CA ALA A 37 1.67 14.57 1.24
C ALA A 37 1.98 16.07 1.15
N PHE A 38 1.39 16.75 0.17
CA PHE A 38 1.54 18.21 0.02
C PHE A 38 0.84 19.00 1.14
N SER A 39 -0.34 18.58 1.58
CA SER A 39 -1.03 19.17 2.72
C SER A 39 -0.19 19.10 4.00
N LEU A 40 0.48 17.95 4.23
CA LEU A 40 1.39 17.79 5.35
C LEU A 40 2.62 18.69 5.22
N ALA A 41 3.22 18.79 4.05
CA ALA A 41 4.36 19.67 3.79
C ALA A 41 4.01 21.14 4.07
N LYS A 42 2.84 21.61 3.61
CA LYS A 42 2.32 22.97 3.86
C LYS A 42 2.11 23.21 5.35
N LYS A 43 1.45 22.27 6.05
CA LYS A 43 1.12 22.39 7.47
C LYS A 43 2.35 22.42 8.39
N THR A 44 3.38 21.64 8.04
CA THR A 44 4.62 21.53 8.82
C THR A 44 5.70 22.51 8.38
N LYS A 45 5.48 23.24 7.28
CA LYS A 45 6.46 24.15 6.65
C LYS A 45 7.79 23.46 6.30
N ARG A 46 7.75 22.17 6.03
CA ARG A 46 8.90 21.37 5.58
C ARG A 46 8.90 21.22 4.06
N SER A 47 10.04 20.81 3.51
CA SER A 47 10.16 20.45 2.10
C SER A 47 9.14 19.38 1.72
N SER A 48 8.49 19.53 0.56
CA SER A 48 7.57 18.52 0.02
C SER A 48 8.23 17.15 -0.15
N LEU A 49 9.56 17.12 -0.44
CA LEU A 49 10.34 15.89 -0.56
C LEU A 49 10.30 15.03 0.69
N HIS A 50 10.21 15.65 1.87
CA HIS A 50 10.17 14.93 3.15
C HIS A 50 8.96 13.99 3.28
N TYR A 51 7.86 14.29 2.57
CA TYR A 51 6.61 13.54 2.60
C TYR A 51 6.34 12.76 1.31
N VAL A 52 6.71 13.35 0.17
CA VAL A 52 6.48 12.75 -1.15
C VAL A 52 7.37 11.53 -1.37
N ILE A 53 8.66 11.59 -0.99
CA ILE A 53 9.57 10.46 -1.18
C ILE A 53 9.13 9.22 -0.39
N PRO A 54 8.79 9.30 0.91
CA PRO A 54 8.23 8.14 1.62
C PRO A 54 6.97 7.57 1.00
N LEU A 55 6.05 8.43 0.56
CA LEU A 55 4.83 7.99 -0.13
C LEU A 55 5.15 7.23 -1.41
N LEU A 56 6.01 7.80 -2.27
CA LEU A 56 6.44 7.18 -3.52
C LEU A 56 7.14 5.84 -3.29
N ALA A 57 8.03 5.78 -2.29
CA ALA A 57 8.74 4.54 -1.96
C ALA A 57 7.77 3.45 -1.48
N GLY A 58 6.80 3.80 -0.63
CA GLY A 58 5.78 2.86 -0.18
C GLY A 58 4.95 2.32 -1.33
N LEU A 59 4.43 3.22 -2.18
CA LEU A 59 3.65 2.84 -3.36
C LEU A 59 4.44 1.98 -4.34
N ALA A 60 5.69 2.37 -4.66
CA ALA A 60 6.53 1.65 -5.61
C ALA A 60 6.88 0.23 -5.10
N VAL A 61 7.24 0.13 -3.83
CA VAL A 61 7.58 -1.15 -3.20
C VAL A 61 6.35 -2.07 -3.11
N GLY A 62 5.21 -1.56 -2.64
CA GLY A 62 3.99 -2.35 -2.56
C GLY A 62 3.57 -2.89 -3.93
N HIS A 63 3.64 -2.05 -4.96
CA HIS A 63 3.30 -2.42 -6.32
C HIS A 63 4.29 -3.41 -6.96
N ALA A 64 5.59 -3.26 -6.70
CA ALA A 64 6.62 -4.07 -7.35
C ALA A 64 6.92 -5.40 -6.65
N PHE A 65 6.69 -5.51 -5.35
CA PHE A 65 7.12 -6.65 -4.54
C PHE A 65 5.97 -7.57 -4.10
N ILE A 66 4.75 -7.04 -4.00
CA ILE A 66 3.66 -7.74 -3.30
C ILE A 66 2.50 -8.04 -4.25
N PRO A 67 2.15 -9.34 -4.45
CA PRO A 67 0.87 -9.70 -5.08
C PRO A 67 -0.33 -9.06 -4.34
N PRO A 68 -1.47 -8.83 -5.02
CA PRO A 68 -1.87 -9.35 -6.34
C PRO A 68 -1.53 -8.45 -7.53
N THR A 69 -0.57 -7.55 -7.43
CA THR A 69 -0.15 -6.74 -8.58
C THR A 69 0.40 -7.59 -9.73
N PRO A 70 0.18 -7.20 -11.01
CA PRO A 70 0.45 -8.06 -12.16
C PRO A 70 1.90 -8.53 -12.29
N GLY A 71 2.87 -7.66 -11.93
CA GLY A 71 4.28 -7.98 -12.02
C GLY A 71 4.69 -9.18 -11.15
N PRO A 72 4.52 -9.11 -9.83
CA PRO A 72 4.78 -10.24 -8.93
C PRO A 72 4.00 -11.50 -9.26
N VAL A 73 2.72 -11.38 -9.66
CA VAL A 73 1.90 -12.54 -10.08
C VAL A 73 2.48 -13.20 -11.31
N LEU A 74 2.85 -12.43 -12.34
CA LEU A 74 3.45 -12.97 -13.55
C LEU A 74 4.76 -13.71 -13.26
N VAL A 75 5.64 -13.10 -12.48
CA VAL A 75 6.93 -13.72 -12.11
C VAL A 75 6.72 -15.00 -11.30
N ALA A 76 5.81 -14.99 -10.33
CA ALA A 76 5.47 -16.17 -9.54
C ALA A 76 4.99 -17.32 -10.44
N THR A 77 4.09 -17.02 -11.38
CA THR A 77 3.56 -18.00 -12.35
C THR A 77 4.68 -18.55 -13.25
N MET A 78 5.56 -17.69 -13.79
CA MET A 78 6.66 -18.12 -14.65
C MET A 78 7.69 -19.02 -13.92
N LEU A 79 7.91 -18.75 -12.64
CA LEU A 79 8.83 -19.53 -11.81
C LEU A 79 8.15 -20.71 -11.10
N ASN A 80 6.84 -20.87 -11.28
CA ASN A 80 6.03 -21.88 -10.60
C ASN A 80 6.18 -21.84 -9.07
N VAL A 81 6.15 -20.62 -8.51
CA VAL A 81 6.24 -20.35 -7.08
C VAL A 81 4.86 -20.00 -6.55
N ASP A 82 4.53 -20.52 -5.38
CA ASP A 82 3.29 -20.22 -4.67
C ASP A 82 3.19 -18.73 -4.30
N LEU A 83 2.03 -18.10 -4.58
CA LEU A 83 1.81 -16.67 -4.38
C LEU A 83 1.86 -16.25 -2.92
N GLY A 84 1.46 -17.11 -1.98
CA GLY A 84 1.54 -16.81 -0.56
C GLY A 84 2.99 -16.65 -0.09
N TRP A 85 3.90 -17.47 -0.59
CA TRP A 85 5.33 -17.29 -0.32
C TRP A 85 5.87 -15.99 -0.93
N VAL A 86 5.43 -15.64 -2.13
CA VAL A 86 5.81 -14.37 -2.77
C VAL A 86 5.31 -13.17 -1.96
N ILE A 87 4.09 -13.23 -1.43
CA ILE A 87 3.54 -12.20 -0.54
C ILE A 87 4.40 -12.07 0.73
N LEU A 88 4.67 -13.18 1.42
CA LEU A 88 5.42 -13.15 2.69
C LEU A 88 6.84 -12.59 2.51
N VAL A 89 7.57 -13.09 1.51
CA VAL A 89 8.92 -12.61 1.18
C VAL A 89 8.88 -11.17 0.67
N GLY A 90 7.90 -10.84 -0.17
CA GLY A 90 7.68 -9.49 -0.71
C GLY A 90 7.42 -8.47 0.38
N ILE A 91 6.57 -8.77 1.37
CA ILE A 91 6.34 -7.91 2.54
C ILE A 91 7.62 -7.74 3.34
N PHE A 92 8.33 -8.83 3.64
CA PHE A 92 9.58 -8.79 4.41
C PHE A 92 10.63 -7.90 3.73
N CYS A 93 10.98 -8.19 2.48
CA CYS A 93 11.95 -7.39 1.72
C CYS A 93 11.44 -5.97 1.46
N GLY A 94 10.16 -5.82 1.18
CA GLY A 94 9.50 -4.55 0.89
C GLY A 94 9.55 -3.58 2.06
N ILE A 95 9.36 -4.05 3.30
CA ILE A 95 9.46 -3.20 4.49
C ILE A 95 10.85 -2.56 4.58
N PHE A 96 11.92 -3.35 4.41
CA PHE A 96 13.30 -2.81 4.44
C PHE A 96 13.56 -1.84 3.29
N ALA A 97 13.13 -2.18 2.08
CA ALA A 97 13.26 -1.32 0.91
C ALA A 97 12.52 0.02 1.12
N MET A 98 11.28 -0.03 1.59
CA MET A 98 10.47 1.15 1.89
C MET A 98 11.11 2.01 2.98
N ILE A 99 11.64 1.43 4.05
CA ILE A 99 12.30 2.18 5.13
C ILE A 99 13.48 2.98 4.59
N VAL A 100 14.35 2.33 3.83
CA VAL A 100 15.58 2.96 3.32
C VAL A 100 15.26 3.99 2.24
N ALA A 101 14.51 3.61 1.21
CA ALA A 101 14.19 4.48 0.08
C ALA A 101 13.15 5.57 0.42
N GLY A 102 12.30 5.34 1.43
CA GLY A 102 11.24 6.25 1.84
C GLY A 102 11.66 7.19 2.97
N PRO A 103 11.29 6.89 4.23
CA PRO A 103 11.49 7.82 5.35
C PRO A 103 12.93 8.22 5.57
N VAL A 104 13.89 7.30 5.44
CA VAL A 104 15.33 7.61 5.63
C VAL A 104 15.80 8.53 4.52
N TRP A 105 15.65 8.15 3.26
CA TRP A 105 16.09 8.96 2.13
C TRP A 105 15.30 10.26 2.00
N GLY A 106 13.99 10.24 2.19
CA GLY A 106 13.11 11.41 2.19
C GLY A 106 13.49 12.43 3.26
N SER A 107 13.92 11.97 4.45
CA SER A 107 14.42 12.86 5.49
C SER A 107 15.75 13.51 5.12
N ILE A 108 16.65 12.78 4.47
CA ILE A 108 17.94 13.32 4.01
C ILE A 108 17.69 14.36 2.91
N CYS A 109 16.90 14.01 1.88
CA CYS A 109 16.59 14.92 0.78
C CYS A 109 15.81 16.16 1.27
N GLY A 110 14.83 15.98 2.13
CA GLY A 110 14.01 17.07 2.65
C GLY A 110 14.76 18.04 3.55
N LYS A 111 15.86 17.59 4.18
CA LYS A 111 16.77 18.48 4.92
C LYS A 111 17.76 19.21 4.01
N LYS A 112 18.23 18.55 2.94
CA LYS A 112 19.24 19.10 2.03
C LYS A 112 18.65 20.01 0.96
N PHE A 113 17.44 19.71 0.48
CA PHE A 113 16.78 20.42 -0.60
C PHE A 113 15.40 20.89 -0.15
N TYR A 114 15.16 22.19 -0.19
CA TYR A 114 13.81 22.71 0.04
C TYR A 114 13.06 22.84 -1.27
N VAL A 115 12.00 22.05 -1.42
CA VAL A 115 11.07 22.11 -2.55
C VAL A 115 9.71 22.53 -2.00
N PRO A 116 9.20 23.72 -2.41
CA PRO A 116 7.88 24.18 -1.98
C PRO A 116 6.77 23.31 -2.57
N VAL A 117 5.59 23.40 -1.97
CA VAL A 117 4.38 22.78 -2.51
C VAL A 117 3.95 23.55 -3.77
N PRO A 118 3.63 22.90 -4.90
CA PRO A 118 3.12 23.57 -6.09
C PRO A 118 1.83 24.35 -5.79
N GLU A 119 1.72 25.58 -6.30
CA GLU A 119 0.55 26.45 -6.07
C GLU A 119 -0.76 25.84 -6.59
N SER A 120 -0.70 25.07 -7.66
CA SER A 120 -1.85 24.35 -8.23
C SER A 120 -2.50 23.35 -7.27
N VAL A 121 -1.75 22.86 -6.28
CA VAL A 121 -2.24 21.90 -5.29
C VAL A 121 -2.46 22.55 -3.93
N ALA A 122 -1.83 23.70 -3.70
CA ALA A 122 -1.93 24.42 -2.43
C ALA A 122 -3.35 24.95 -2.12
N ASN A 123 -4.20 25.10 -3.15
CA ASN A 123 -5.55 25.64 -3.08
C ASN A 123 -6.65 24.56 -3.16
N GLN A 124 -6.32 23.28 -3.04
CA GLN A 124 -7.38 22.26 -2.92
C GLN A 124 -8.09 22.39 -1.57
N GLU A 125 -9.43 22.37 -1.62
CA GLU A 125 -10.28 22.42 -0.43
C GLU A 125 -9.93 21.30 0.56
N GLU A 126 -9.96 21.60 1.85
CA GLU A 126 -9.78 20.59 2.90
C GLU A 126 -10.89 19.55 2.77
N ILE A 127 -10.50 18.28 2.65
CA ILE A 127 -11.44 17.17 2.61
C ILE A 127 -12.18 17.13 3.96
N ASP A 128 -13.50 17.13 3.91
CA ASP A 128 -14.36 17.02 5.09
C ASP A 128 -14.16 15.64 5.74
N GLU A 129 -13.43 15.61 6.84
CA GLU A 129 -13.12 14.37 7.58
C GLU A 129 -14.38 13.62 8.03
N SER A 130 -15.54 14.30 8.14
CA SER A 130 -16.80 13.69 8.59
C SER A 130 -17.43 12.75 7.56
N LYS A 131 -17.07 12.91 6.28
CA LYS A 131 -17.57 12.12 5.15
C LYS A 131 -16.68 10.94 4.77
N LEU A 132 -15.55 10.78 5.47
CA LEU A 132 -14.62 9.68 5.19
C LEU A 132 -15.12 8.38 5.84
N PRO A 133 -15.00 7.24 5.15
CA PRO A 133 -15.31 5.94 5.72
C PRO A 133 -14.36 5.61 6.89
N SER A 134 -14.81 4.73 7.77
CA SER A 134 -14.01 4.29 8.92
C SER A 134 -12.67 3.70 8.47
N PHE A 135 -11.60 4.07 9.18
CA PHE A 135 -10.25 3.52 8.94
C PHE A 135 -10.23 1.98 8.93
N TRP A 136 -10.90 1.34 9.88
CA TRP A 136 -10.95 -0.12 9.99
C TRP A 136 -11.73 -0.78 8.85
N LEU A 137 -12.74 -0.12 8.31
CA LEU A 137 -13.47 -0.58 7.14
C LEU A 137 -12.56 -0.59 5.91
N ILE A 138 -11.81 0.49 5.68
CA ILE A 138 -10.86 0.58 4.56
C ILE A 138 -9.78 -0.49 4.69
N VAL A 139 -9.18 -0.64 5.87
CA VAL A 139 -8.16 -1.67 6.13
C VAL A 139 -8.73 -3.07 5.90
N GLY A 140 -9.96 -3.33 6.36
CA GLY A 140 -10.64 -4.61 6.13
C GLY A 140 -10.79 -4.95 4.65
N ILE A 141 -11.25 -4.00 3.84
CA ILE A 141 -11.42 -4.19 2.39
C ILE A 141 -10.07 -4.46 1.71
N ILE A 142 -9.03 -3.69 2.05
CA ILE A 142 -7.68 -3.85 1.49
C ILE A 142 -7.09 -5.23 1.84
N LEU A 143 -7.39 -5.75 3.02
CA LEU A 143 -6.86 -7.05 3.46
C LEU A 143 -7.59 -8.24 2.83
N ILE A 144 -8.81 -8.09 2.30
CA ILE A 144 -9.56 -9.19 1.70
C ILE A 144 -8.71 -10.00 0.70
N PRO A 145 -8.14 -9.41 -0.38
CA PRO A 145 -7.40 -10.18 -1.36
C PRO A 145 -6.14 -10.83 -0.77
N LEU A 146 -5.43 -10.14 0.10
CA LEU A 146 -4.23 -10.69 0.73
C LEU A 146 -4.54 -11.92 1.59
N VAL A 147 -5.58 -11.82 2.42
CA VAL A 147 -6.00 -12.91 3.31
C VAL A 147 -6.47 -14.11 2.50
N LEU A 148 -7.26 -13.90 1.44
CA LEU A 148 -7.75 -14.99 0.61
C LEU A 148 -6.61 -15.73 -0.12
N ILE A 149 -5.64 -15.02 -0.70
CA ILE A 149 -4.48 -15.61 -1.36
C ILE A 149 -3.59 -16.37 -0.36
N ILE A 150 -3.37 -15.82 0.83
CA ILE A 150 -2.59 -16.50 1.88
C ILE A 150 -3.32 -17.76 2.36
N LEU A 151 -4.66 -17.70 2.53
CA LEU A 151 -5.45 -18.87 2.93
C LEU A 151 -5.42 -19.99 1.88
N ASP A 152 -5.50 -19.65 0.60
CA ASP A 152 -5.33 -20.59 -0.50
C ASP A 152 -3.98 -21.31 -0.38
N SER A 153 -2.90 -20.55 -0.27
CA SER A 153 -1.55 -21.09 -0.12
C SER A 153 -1.40 -22.00 1.11
N ILE A 154 -1.99 -21.62 2.24
CA ILE A 154 -1.97 -22.45 3.46
C ILE A 154 -2.77 -23.74 3.24
N CYS A 155 -3.96 -23.66 2.64
CA CYS A 155 -4.80 -24.84 2.37
C CYS A 155 -4.14 -25.81 1.39
N GLY A 156 -3.37 -25.31 0.42
CA GLY A 156 -2.62 -26.13 -0.51
C GLY A 156 -1.44 -26.93 0.13
N VAL A 157 -0.90 -26.43 1.25
CA VAL A 157 0.25 -27.06 1.93
C VAL A 157 -0.16 -27.95 3.11
N VAL A 158 -1.30 -27.64 3.77
CA VAL A 158 -1.73 -28.32 5.00
C VAL A 158 -2.72 -29.46 4.69
N PRO A 159 -2.33 -30.75 4.79
CA PRO A 159 -3.21 -31.87 4.46
C PRO A 159 -4.51 -31.93 5.24
N ALA A 160 -4.53 -31.42 6.48
CA ALA A 160 -5.74 -31.37 7.30
C ALA A 160 -6.83 -30.46 6.74
N LEU A 161 -6.47 -29.52 5.84
CA LEU A 161 -7.37 -28.56 5.20
C LEU A 161 -7.78 -28.97 3.77
N ALA A 162 -7.38 -30.17 3.30
CA ALA A 162 -7.66 -30.66 1.96
C ALA A 162 -9.15 -30.64 1.60
N GLY A 163 -10.05 -30.82 2.58
CA GLY A 163 -11.51 -30.78 2.35
C GLY A 163 -12.07 -29.41 1.97
N VAL A 164 -11.38 -28.32 2.35
CA VAL A 164 -11.78 -26.95 2.05
C VAL A 164 -10.87 -26.28 1.01
N ALA A 165 -9.76 -26.93 0.63
CA ALA A 165 -8.79 -26.41 -0.32
C ALA A 165 -9.43 -25.96 -1.65
N PRO A 166 -10.37 -26.69 -2.31
CA PRO A 166 -10.97 -26.25 -3.58
C PRO A 166 -11.74 -24.93 -3.48
N VAL A 167 -12.28 -24.63 -2.28
CA VAL A 167 -13.00 -23.37 -2.06
C VAL A 167 -12.01 -22.20 -1.98
N PHE A 168 -10.92 -22.39 -1.25
CA PHE A 168 -9.90 -21.34 -1.11
C PHE A 168 -9.06 -21.18 -2.37
N GLU A 169 -8.82 -22.23 -3.14
CA GLU A 169 -8.20 -22.17 -4.48
C GLU A 169 -9.02 -21.24 -5.41
N PHE A 170 -10.34 -21.35 -5.41
CA PHE A 170 -11.20 -20.46 -6.19
C PHE A 170 -11.24 -19.03 -5.62
N LEU A 171 -11.41 -18.87 -4.30
CA LEU A 171 -11.54 -17.55 -3.66
C LEU A 171 -10.20 -16.80 -3.57
N GLY A 172 -9.09 -17.52 -3.48
CA GLY A 172 -7.73 -16.97 -3.40
C GLY A 172 -7.12 -16.70 -4.77
N GLU A 173 -7.79 -17.10 -5.86
CA GLU A 173 -7.38 -16.68 -7.20
C GLU A 173 -7.35 -15.14 -7.27
N PRO A 174 -6.23 -14.50 -7.69
CA PRO A 174 -6.05 -13.06 -7.59
C PRO A 174 -7.18 -12.22 -8.19
N PHE A 175 -7.74 -12.65 -9.33
CA PHE A 175 -8.83 -11.95 -9.98
C PHE A 175 -10.13 -12.03 -9.16
N VAL A 176 -10.45 -13.21 -8.61
CA VAL A 176 -11.64 -13.42 -7.78
C VAL A 176 -11.52 -12.66 -6.47
N ALA A 177 -10.36 -12.72 -5.83
CA ALA A 177 -10.08 -12.03 -4.57
C ALA A 177 -10.21 -10.48 -4.70
N LEU A 178 -9.68 -9.90 -5.80
CA LEU A 178 -9.83 -8.48 -6.11
C LEU A 178 -11.29 -8.10 -6.46
N LEU A 179 -11.99 -8.94 -7.18
CA LEU A 179 -13.43 -8.75 -7.49
C LEU A 179 -14.25 -8.69 -6.20
N LEU A 180 -14.03 -9.63 -5.28
CA LEU A 180 -14.72 -9.65 -3.98
C LEU A 180 -14.42 -8.40 -3.14
N ALA A 181 -13.15 -7.95 -3.10
CA ALA A 181 -12.79 -6.71 -2.42
C ALA A 181 -13.48 -5.49 -3.05
N THR A 182 -13.57 -5.44 -4.38
CA THR A 182 -14.26 -4.36 -5.10
C THR A 182 -15.75 -4.34 -4.78
N LEU A 183 -16.42 -5.52 -4.80
CA LEU A 183 -17.82 -5.62 -4.43
C LEU A 183 -18.05 -5.21 -2.97
N ALA A 184 -17.18 -5.63 -2.04
CA ALA A 184 -17.27 -5.22 -0.64
C ALA A 184 -17.09 -3.71 -0.44
N ALA A 185 -16.33 -3.03 -1.31
CA ALA A 185 -16.13 -1.57 -1.27
C ALA A 185 -17.33 -0.78 -1.80
N MET A 186 -18.28 -1.42 -2.50
CA MET A 186 -19.47 -0.76 -3.06
C MET A 186 -20.64 -0.69 -2.07
N PHE A 187 -20.57 -1.41 -0.96
CA PHE A 187 -21.60 -1.46 0.09
C PHE A 187 -21.10 -0.87 1.40
#